data_a6f27133a7a2b84d98c85bb3462a6261
#
_entry.id   a6f27133a7a2b84d98c85bb3462a6261
#
_cell.length_a   1.000
_cell.length_b   1.000
_cell.length_c   1.000
_cell.angle_alpha   90.00
_cell.angle_beta   90.00
_cell.angle_gamma   90.00
#
_symmetry.space_group_name_H-M   'P 1'
#
loop_
_entity.id
_entity.type
_entity.pdbx_description
1 polymer ?
#
loop_
_entity_poly.entity_id
_entity_poly.type
_entity_poly.pdbx_seq_one_letter_code
_entity_poly.pdbx_strand_id
1 'polypeptide(L)'
;MAGAESAGLRRGAGARRKAKEAAVGAAARALFYPTLLYNVVRSKVQAEFRWWDEVDQFILLGAVPFRRDVTRLQKLGVHGVVTLNEPFETLVPSSVYKSRGIDHLVIPTRDYMFAPSLVDISQAVDFIHRNASRGRMTYIHCKAGRGRSTTIVLCYLVKYKNMTPTTAFEHVRSKRARVLLTRSQRKVVQEFSTKVAGTAAATSSSPSGDAVPQTEDGSGLPGVIREDASSPSHKATPSGPMMKKMLACLLPSPMRSGGDSPSHADLRAP
;
A
#
# COMPACT_ATOMS: atom_id res chain seq x y z
N MET A 1 12.59 34.12 -28.16
CA MET A 1 13.41 32.88 -28.29
C MET A 1 13.47 32.01 -27.02
N ALA A 2 13.06 32.48 -25.84
CA ALA A 2 13.09 31.69 -24.57
C ALA A 2 12.09 30.54 -24.47
N GLY A 3 11.05 30.48 -25.29
CA GLY A 3 10.02 29.43 -25.21
C GLY A 3 10.40 28.07 -25.82
N ALA A 4 11.34 28.05 -26.76
CA ALA A 4 11.74 26.80 -27.44
C ALA A 4 12.75 25.99 -26.61
N GLU A 5 13.62 26.66 -25.86
CA GLU A 5 14.60 26.01 -24.97
C GLU A 5 13.92 25.30 -23.76
N SER A 6 12.92 25.94 -23.16
CA SER A 6 12.17 25.36 -22.06
C SER A 6 11.36 24.11 -22.46
N ALA A 7 10.84 24.07 -23.68
CA ALA A 7 10.12 22.93 -24.24
C ALA A 7 11.06 21.73 -24.51
N GLY A 8 12.27 22.00 -25.01
CA GLY A 8 13.31 20.98 -25.24
C GLY A 8 13.79 20.33 -23.93
N LEU A 9 14.02 21.13 -22.90
CA LEU A 9 14.44 20.64 -21.57
C LEU A 9 13.36 19.74 -20.92
N ARG A 10 12.09 20.13 -21.04
CA ARG A 10 10.95 19.34 -20.52
C ARG A 10 10.75 18.02 -21.26
N ARG A 11 10.95 18.00 -22.59
CA ARG A 11 10.91 16.77 -23.42
C ARG A 11 12.04 15.82 -23.06
N GLY A 12 13.25 16.30 -22.87
CA GLY A 12 14.41 15.51 -22.45
C GLY A 12 14.26 14.90 -21.06
N ALA A 13 13.71 15.65 -20.10
CA ALA A 13 13.43 15.15 -18.76
C ALA A 13 12.36 14.05 -18.78
N GLY A 14 11.32 14.18 -19.60
CA GLY A 14 10.28 13.17 -19.78
C GLY A 14 10.83 11.86 -20.39
N ALA A 15 11.68 11.97 -21.42
CA ALA A 15 12.30 10.81 -22.07
C ALA A 15 13.25 10.07 -21.11
N ARG A 16 14.07 10.79 -20.35
CA ARG A 16 14.96 10.19 -19.31
C ARG A 16 14.16 9.47 -18.22
N ARG A 17 13.02 10.04 -17.80
CA ARG A 17 12.14 9.40 -16.82
C ARG A 17 11.56 8.10 -17.36
N LYS A 18 11.02 8.09 -18.59
CA LYS A 18 10.49 6.89 -19.24
C LYS A 18 11.55 5.80 -19.41
N ALA A 19 12.76 6.18 -19.85
CA ALA A 19 13.88 5.23 -19.98
C ALA A 19 14.26 4.60 -18.62
N LYS A 20 14.31 5.40 -17.56
CA LYS A 20 14.55 4.91 -16.19
C LYS A 20 13.46 3.97 -15.70
N GLU A 21 12.20 4.29 -15.94
CA GLU A 21 11.05 3.44 -15.61
C GLU A 21 11.09 2.11 -16.37
N ALA A 22 11.45 2.14 -17.66
CA ALA A 22 11.61 0.94 -18.48
C ALA A 22 12.76 0.06 -17.97
N ALA A 23 13.91 0.66 -17.64
CA ALA A 23 15.07 -0.07 -17.10
C ALA A 23 14.75 -0.72 -15.74
N VAL A 24 14.03 -0.02 -14.86
CA VAL A 24 13.57 -0.59 -13.58
C VAL A 24 12.60 -1.76 -13.81
N GLY A 25 11.69 -1.64 -14.77
CA GLY A 25 10.77 -2.72 -15.13
C GLY A 25 11.50 -3.95 -15.67
N ALA A 26 12.51 -3.76 -16.54
CA ALA A 26 13.34 -4.86 -17.07
C ALA A 26 14.14 -5.54 -15.95
N ALA A 27 14.77 -4.75 -15.07
CA ALA A 27 15.50 -5.29 -13.92
C ALA A 27 14.56 -6.04 -12.94
N ALA A 28 13.35 -5.54 -12.72
CA ALA A 28 12.35 -6.22 -11.88
C ALA A 28 11.97 -7.59 -12.43
N ARG A 29 11.82 -7.71 -13.75
CA ARG A 29 11.52 -8.99 -14.43
C ARG A 29 12.68 -9.98 -14.30
N ALA A 30 13.91 -9.54 -14.59
CA ALA A 30 15.09 -10.38 -14.47
C ALA A 30 15.33 -10.90 -13.04
N LEU A 31 15.02 -10.06 -12.03
CA LEU A 31 15.22 -10.37 -10.62
C LEU A 31 14.04 -11.07 -9.96
N PHE A 32 12.92 -11.28 -10.66
CA PHE A 32 11.73 -11.88 -10.06
C PHE A 32 12.01 -13.26 -9.48
N TYR A 33 12.45 -14.21 -10.31
CA TYR A 33 12.67 -15.59 -9.87
C TYR A 33 13.83 -15.73 -8.87
N PRO A 34 15.01 -15.10 -9.05
CA PRO A 34 16.05 -15.14 -8.05
C PRO A 34 15.63 -14.60 -6.68
N THR A 35 14.88 -13.48 -6.65
CA THR A 35 14.40 -12.92 -5.39
C THR A 35 13.26 -13.73 -4.79
N LEU A 36 12.41 -14.36 -5.61
CA LEU A 36 11.40 -15.30 -5.14
C LEU A 36 12.04 -16.51 -4.47
N LEU A 37 13.03 -17.13 -5.12
CA LEU A 37 13.79 -18.25 -4.57
C LEU A 37 14.44 -17.87 -3.23
N TYR A 38 15.09 -16.72 -3.18
CA TYR A 38 15.65 -16.20 -1.93
C TYR A 38 14.58 -16.07 -0.82
N ASN A 39 13.40 -15.56 -1.14
CA ASN A 39 12.30 -15.44 -0.16
C ASN A 39 11.81 -16.82 0.29
N VAL A 40 11.73 -17.81 -0.61
CA VAL A 40 11.33 -19.20 -0.27
C VAL A 40 12.35 -19.83 0.68
N VAL A 41 13.64 -19.77 0.34
CA VAL A 41 14.70 -20.30 1.21
C VAL A 41 14.66 -19.63 2.57
N ARG A 42 14.54 -18.31 2.58
CA ARG A 42 14.49 -17.53 3.81
C ARG A 42 13.28 -17.88 4.68
N SER A 43 12.12 -18.14 4.09
CA SER A 43 10.91 -18.54 4.85
C SER A 43 11.06 -19.91 5.51
N LYS A 44 11.97 -20.74 5.02
CA LYS A 44 12.29 -22.05 5.61
C LYS A 44 13.30 -21.95 6.74
N VAL A 45 14.26 -21.05 6.62
CA VAL A 45 15.39 -20.92 7.55
C VAL A 45 15.05 -19.98 8.72
N GLN A 46 14.29 -18.91 8.46
CA GLN A 46 13.98 -17.89 9.47
C GLN A 46 12.52 -17.99 9.91
N ALA A 47 12.30 -18.35 11.18
CA ALA A 47 10.95 -18.46 11.75
C ALA A 47 10.13 -17.18 11.67
N GLU A 48 10.80 -16.01 11.74
CA GLU A 48 10.19 -14.70 11.64
C GLU A 48 9.76 -14.33 10.20
N PHE A 49 10.20 -15.08 9.21
CA PHE A 49 9.83 -14.84 7.81
C PHE A 49 8.61 -15.69 7.43
N ARG A 50 7.45 -15.29 7.94
CA ARG A 50 6.17 -15.92 7.58
C ARG A 50 5.76 -15.52 6.15
N TRP A 51 5.18 -16.46 5.42
CA TRP A 51 4.74 -16.23 4.04
C TRP A 51 3.56 -15.28 3.98
N TRP A 52 2.67 -15.36 4.97
CA TRP A 52 1.58 -14.40 5.24
C TRP A 52 1.40 -14.20 6.73
N ASP A 53 0.75 -13.09 7.07
CA ASP A 53 0.37 -12.71 8.42
C ASP A 53 -1.08 -12.23 8.45
N GLU A 54 -1.80 -12.55 9.49
CA GLU A 54 -3.08 -11.95 9.80
C GLU A 54 -2.85 -10.54 10.34
N VAL A 55 -3.41 -9.56 9.64
CA VAL A 55 -3.26 -8.13 9.99
C VAL A 55 -4.51 -7.61 10.69
N ASP A 56 -5.66 -8.09 10.28
CA ASP A 56 -6.97 -7.80 10.86
C ASP A 56 -7.84 -9.06 10.73
N GLN A 57 -8.93 -9.16 11.46
CA GLN A 57 -9.84 -10.31 11.51
C GLN A 57 -10.20 -10.88 10.11
N PHE A 58 -10.29 -10.02 9.09
CA PHE A 58 -10.66 -10.42 7.73
C PHE A 58 -9.55 -10.16 6.70
N ILE A 59 -8.33 -9.90 7.15
CA ILE A 59 -7.20 -9.56 6.27
C ILE A 59 -5.98 -10.43 6.53
N LEU A 60 -5.60 -11.19 5.51
CA LEU A 60 -4.29 -11.81 5.40
C LEU A 60 -3.42 -11.01 4.42
N LEU A 61 -2.24 -10.61 4.85
CA LEU A 61 -1.24 -9.90 4.03
C LEU A 61 -0.03 -10.80 3.80
N GLY A 62 0.34 -11.04 2.54
CA GLY A 62 1.43 -11.97 2.28
C GLY A 62 2.16 -11.83 0.95
N ALA A 63 3.02 -12.82 0.71
CA ALA A 63 3.80 -12.98 -0.50
C ALA A 63 2.98 -13.70 -1.59
N VAL A 64 3.52 -13.79 -2.81
CA VAL A 64 2.87 -14.49 -3.92
C VAL A 64 2.59 -15.95 -3.56
N PRO A 65 1.33 -16.43 -3.65
CA PRO A 65 0.99 -17.80 -3.29
C PRO A 65 1.38 -18.77 -4.42
N PHE A 66 1.69 -20.01 -4.07
CA PHE A 66 1.82 -21.11 -5.00
C PHE A 66 0.46 -21.82 -5.17
N ARG A 67 0.31 -22.62 -6.22
CA ARG A 67 -0.94 -23.38 -6.47
C ARG A 67 -1.36 -24.25 -5.28
N ARG A 68 -0.39 -24.87 -4.59
CA ARG A 68 -0.62 -25.68 -3.37
C ARG A 68 -1.15 -24.87 -2.19
N ASP A 69 -0.82 -23.58 -2.12
CA ASP A 69 -1.23 -22.71 -1.01
C ASP A 69 -2.70 -22.34 -1.10
N VAL A 70 -3.33 -22.42 -2.29
CA VAL A 70 -4.74 -22.03 -2.45
C VAL A 70 -5.67 -22.88 -1.58
N THR A 71 -5.40 -24.18 -1.46
CA THR A 71 -6.17 -25.06 -0.56
C THR A 71 -6.00 -24.67 0.90
N ARG A 72 -4.80 -24.25 1.29
CA ARG A 72 -4.53 -23.79 2.65
C ARG A 72 -5.20 -22.45 2.94
N LEU A 73 -5.13 -21.51 2.00
CA LEU A 73 -5.84 -20.23 2.11
C LEU A 73 -7.35 -20.43 2.24
N GLN A 74 -7.93 -21.37 1.47
CA GLN A 74 -9.35 -21.72 1.58
C GLN A 74 -9.70 -22.27 2.97
N LYS A 75 -8.87 -23.16 3.54
CA LYS A 75 -9.06 -23.69 4.90
C LYS A 75 -8.96 -22.61 5.99
N LEU A 76 -8.21 -21.52 5.75
CA LEU A 76 -8.13 -20.35 6.62
C LEU A 76 -9.34 -19.40 6.48
N GLY A 77 -10.35 -19.74 5.65
CA GLY A 77 -11.53 -18.91 5.45
C GLY A 77 -11.35 -17.81 4.40
N VAL A 78 -10.33 -17.89 3.56
CA VAL A 78 -10.13 -16.95 2.46
C VAL A 78 -11.14 -17.20 1.36
N HIS A 79 -11.97 -16.18 1.07
CA HIS A 79 -12.96 -16.17 -0.01
C HIS A 79 -12.68 -15.07 -1.05
N GLY A 80 -11.69 -14.22 -0.81
CA GLY A 80 -11.26 -13.21 -1.75
C GLY A 80 -9.73 -13.13 -1.82
N VAL A 81 -9.19 -12.88 -3.02
CA VAL A 81 -7.77 -12.65 -3.24
C VAL A 81 -7.58 -11.36 -4.03
N VAL A 82 -6.68 -10.50 -3.56
CA VAL A 82 -6.24 -9.30 -4.28
C VAL A 82 -4.77 -9.48 -4.68
N THR A 83 -4.51 -9.53 -5.97
CA THR A 83 -3.18 -9.73 -6.56
C THR A 83 -2.64 -8.42 -7.11
N LEU A 84 -1.53 -7.93 -6.56
CA LEU A 84 -0.84 -6.71 -7.02
C LEU A 84 0.33 -7.02 -7.96
N ASN A 85 0.49 -8.27 -8.36
CA ASN A 85 1.56 -8.72 -9.24
C ASN A 85 1.29 -8.34 -10.70
N GLU A 86 2.37 -8.07 -11.45
CA GLU A 86 2.29 -8.05 -12.91
C GLU A 86 2.06 -9.48 -13.46
N PRO A 87 1.57 -9.65 -14.70
CA PRO A 87 1.23 -10.97 -15.24
C PRO A 87 2.37 -11.99 -15.15
N PHE A 88 3.63 -11.57 -15.41
CA PHE A 88 4.80 -12.45 -15.32
C PHE A 88 5.19 -12.84 -13.89
N GLU A 89 4.71 -12.12 -12.87
CA GLU A 89 4.90 -12.40 -11.45
C GLU A 89 3.80 -13.30 -10.88
N THR A 90 2.72 -13.57 -11.63
CA THR A 90 1.54 -14.28 -11.14
C THR A 90 1.71 -15.79 -11.30
N LEU A 91 1.80 -16.52 -10.18
CA LEU A 91 2.01 -17.97 -10.16
C LEU A 91 0.71 -18.76 -10.16
N VAL A 92 -0.39 -18.17 -9.69
CA VAL A 92 -1.70 -18.80 -9.62
C VAL A 92 -2.68 -18.06 -10.53
N PRO A 93 -3.17 -18.68 -11.61
CA PRO A 93 -4.14 -18.06 -12.49
C PRO A 93 -5.53 -17.95 -11.82
N SER A 94 -6.33 -16.97 -12.26
CA SER A 94 -7.68 -16.70 -11.72
C SER A 94 -8.62 -17.92 -11.78
N SER A 95 -8.45 -18.80 -12.76
CA SER A 95 -9.24 -20.02 -12.90
C SER A 95 -9.10 -20.96 -11.69
N VAL A 96 -7.91 -21.01 -11.07
CA VAL A 96 -7.66 -21.84 -9.88
C VAL A 96 -8.39 -21.30 -8.64
N TYR A 97 -8.50 -19.99 -8.51
CA TYR A 97 -9.30 -19.37 -7.45
C TYR A 97 -10.80 -19.59 -7.68
N LYS A 98 -11.27 -19.33 -8.91
CA LYS A 98 -12.67 -19.54 -9.30
C LYS A 98 -13.16 -20.96 -9.06
N SER A 99 -12.36 -21.95 -9.42
CA SER A 99 -12.73 -23.38 -9.22
C SER A 99 -12.89 -23.77 -7.75
N ARG A 100 -12.47 -22.90 -6.83
CA ARG A 100 -12.56 -23.08 -5.36
C ARG A 100 -13.52 -22.11 -4.68
N GLY A 101 -14.32 -21.38 -5.45
CA GLY A 101 -15.25 -20.39 -4.91
C GLY A 101 -14.58 -19.18 -4.28
N ILE A 102 -13.36 -18.85 -4.71
CA ILE A 102 -12.60 -17.68 -4.23
C ILE A 102 -12.67 -16.58 -5.30
N ASP A 103 -13.19 -15.43 -4.92
CA ASP A 103 -13.22 -14.23 -5.75
C ASP A 103 -11.79 -13.67 -5.94
N HIS A 104 -11.47 -13.28 -7.17
CA HIS A 104 -10.11 -12.82 -7.49
C HIS A 104 -10.13 -11.45 -8.17
N LEU A 105 -9.49 -10.47 -7.53
CA LEU A 105 -9.26 -9.13 -8.06
C LEU A 105 -7.78 -8.97 -8.41
N VAL A 106 -7.49 -8.60 -9.66
CA VAL A 106 -6.12 -8.40 -10.15
C VAL A 106 -5.89 -6.93 -10.44
N ILE A 107 -4.87 -6.35 -9.82
CA ILE A 107 -4.44 -4.95 -9.96
C ILE A 107 -2.95 -4.94 -10.33
N PRO A 108 -2.59 -5.10 -11.61
CA PRO A 108 -1.20 -5.20 -12.01
C PRO A 108 -0.43 -3.92 -11.67
N THR A 109 0.48 -4.01 -10.73
CA THR A 109 1.30 -2.90 -10.26
C THR A 109 2.77 -3.26 -10.39
N ARG A 110 3.55 -2.41 -11.07
CA ARG A 110 5.01 -2.60 -11.18
C ARG A 110 5.68 -2.61 -9.82
N ASP A 111 6.72 -3.45 -9.69
CA ASP A 111 7.47 -3.54 -8.44
C ASP A 111 8.41 -2.34 -8.20
N TYR A 112 8.95 -2.24 -6.99
CA TYR A 112 9.94 -1.29 -6.46
C TYR A 112 9.47 0.16 -6.29
N MET A 113 9.23 0.94 -7.36
CA MET A 113 9.01 2.39 -7.25
C MET A 113 7.54 2.79 -7.38
N PHE A 114 6.68 1.86 -7.77
CA PHE A 114 5.32 2.18 -8.18
C PHE A 114 4.31 1.92 -7.07
N ALA A 115 3.23 2.66 -7.13
CA ALA A 115 2.04 2.48 -6.30
C ALA A 115 0.85 2.19 -7.21
N PRO A 116 -0.18 1.45 -6.73
CA PRO A 116 -1.46 1.34 -7.43
C PRO A 116 -2.11 2.72 -7.54
N SER A 117 -2.97 2.90 -8.55
CA SER A 117 -3.73 4.15 -8.71
C SER A 117 -4.79 4.33 -7.61
N LEU A 118 -5.25 5.56 -7.39
CA LEU A 118 -6.32 5.81 -6.42
C LEU A 118 -7.64 5.10 -6.79
N VAL A 119 -7.89 4.88 -8.08
CA VAL A 119 -9.05 4.14 -8.57
C VAL A 119 -8.92 2.66 -8.20
N ASP A 120 -7.77 2.06 -8.50
CA ASP A 120 -7.46 0.67 -8.16
C ASP A 120 -7.49 0.43 -6.65
N ILE A 121 -6.95 1.38 -5.87
CA ILE A 121 -7.01 1.34 -4.41
C ILE A 121 -8.46 1.33 -3.92
N SER A 122 -9.30 2.24 -4.44
CA SER A 122 -10.72 2.29 -4.05
C SER A 122 -11.42 0.97 -4.37
N GLN A 123 -11.21 0.43 -5.58
CA GLN A 123 -11.78 -0.86 -5.98
C GLN A 123 -11.34 -2.01 -5.06
N ALA A 124 -10.04 -2.08 -4.72
CA ALA A 124 -9.51 -3.11 -3.82
C ALA A 124 -10.06 -2.98 -2.40
N VAL A 125 -10.09 -1.77 -1.88
CA VAL A 125 -10.58 -1.47 -0.52
C VAL A 125 -12.06 -1.83 -0.39
N ASP A 126 -12.88 -1.51 -1.41
CA ASP A 126 -14.30 -1.86 -1.44
C ASP A 126 -14.51 -3.38 -1.64
N PHE A 127 -13.65 -4.05 -2.41
CA PHE A 127 -13.66 -5.51 -2.53
C PHE A 127 -13.37 -6.19 -1.18
N ILE A 128 -12.36 -5.72 -0.44
CA ILE A 128 -12.03 -6.22 0.90
C ILE A 128 -13.21 -5.99 1.84
N HIS A 129 -13.81 -4.80 1.83
CA HIS A 129 -14.93 -4.48 2.70
C HIS A 129 -16.17 -5.35 2.43
N ARG A 130 -16.52 -5.58 1.16
CA ARG A 130 -17.63 -6.48 0.81
C ARG A 130 -17.41 -7.92 1.32
N ASN A 131 -16.19 -8.42 1.33
CA ASN A 131 -15.88 -9.72 1.91
C ASN A 131 -15.98 -9.68 3.43
N ALA A 132 -15.37 -8.69 4.07
CA ALA A 132 -15.39 -8.50 5.52
C ALA A 132 -16.82 -8.37 6.07
N SER A 133 -17.70 -7.62 5.39
CA SER A 133 -19.12 -7.46 5.76
C SER A 133 -19.91 -8.77 5.72
N ARG A 134 -19.39 -9.79 5.03
CA ARG A 134 -19.96 -11.14 4.96
C ARG A 134 -19.22 -12.14 5.86
N GLY A 135 -18.36 -11.67 6.75
CA GLY A 135 -17.51 -12.52 7.60
C GLY A 135 -16.47 -13.33 6.84
N ARG A 136 -16.07 -12.89 5.63
CA ARG A 136 -15.15 -13.59 4.73
C ARG A 136 -13.77 -12.94 4.75
N MET A 137 -12.73 -13.75 4.85
CA MET A 137 -11.34 -13.28 4.84
C MET A 137 -10.88 -13.00 3.40
N THR A 138 -10.06 -11.95 3.25
CA THR A 138 -9.40 -11.59 1.99
C THR A 138 -7.89 -11.70 2.13
N TYR A 139 -7.23 -12.39 1.19
CA TYR A 139 -5.79 -12.46 1.06
C TYR A 139 -5.28 -11.41 0.09
N ILE A 140 -4.47 -10.49 0.59
CA ILE A 140 -3.88 -9.41 -0.22
C ILE A 140 -2.38 -9.68 -0.37
N HIS A 141 -1.91 -9.78 -1.61
CA HIS A 141 -0.53 -10.12 -1.86
C HIS A 141 0.12 -9.35 -3.02
N CYS A 142 1.43 -9.29 -2.96
CA CYS A 142 2.30 -8.97 -4.09
C CYS A 142 3.46 -9.99 -4.11
N LYS A 143 4.63 -9.68 -4.65
CA LYS A 143 5.76 -10.61 -4.66
C LYS A 143 6.20 -11.05 -3.25
N ALA A 144 6.40 -10.10 -2.34
CA ALA A 144 6.90 -10.36 -0.98
C ALA A 144 5.95 -9.91 0.15
N GLY A 145 4.83 -9.29 -0.17
CA GLY A 145 3.89 -8.78 0.84
C GLY A 145 4.45 -7.64 1.69
N ARG A 146 5.24 -6.72 1.09
CA ARG A 146 5.97 -5.69 1.84
C ARG A 146 5.62 -4.25 1.46
N GLY A 147 5.27 -3.98 0.21
CA GLY A 147 5.03 -2.63 -0.30
C GLY A 147 3.68 -2.51 -1.00
N ARG A 148 3.58 -3.00 -2.24
CA ARG A 148 2.37 -2.88 -3.09
C ARG A 148 1.09 -3.33 -2.37
N SER A 149 1.06 -4.54 -1.84
CA SER A 149 -0.08 -5.08 -1.09
C SER A 149 -0.31 -4.38 0.24
N THR A 150 0.75 -3.98 0.93
CA THR A 150 0.64 -3.19 2.17
C THR A 150 -0.05 -1.86 1.91
N THR A 151 0.19 -1.20 0.77
CA THR A 151 -0.48 0.06 0.40
C THR A 151 -2.01 -0.10 0.39
N ILE A 152 -2.53 -1.19 -0.16
CA ILE A 152 -3.97 -1.49 -0.17
C ILE A 152 -4.49 -1.70 1.26
N VAL A 153 -3.79 -2.49 2.06
CA VAL A 153 -4.19 -2.77 3.46
C VAL A 153 -4.23 -1.48 4.29
N LEU A 154 -3.24 -0.59 4.14
CA LEU A 154 -3.25 0.70 4.83
C LEU A 154 -4.45 1.55 4.44
N CYS A 155 -4.78 1.63 3.15
CA CYS A 155 -5.95 2.37 2.68
C CYS A 155 -7.27 1.77 3.19
N TYR A 156 -7.36 0.45 3.32
CA TYR A 156 -8.50 -0.20 3.95
C TYR A 156 -8.64 0.19 5.43
N LEU A 157 -7.54 0.13 6.19
CA LEU A 157 -7.54 0.51 7.61
C LEU A 157 -7.90 2.00 7.81
N VAL A 158 -7.41 2.87 6.91
CA VAL A 158 -7.77 4.29 6.91
C VAL A 158 -9.28 4.48 6.68
N LYS A 159 -9.84 3.84 5.64
CA LYS A 159 -11.24 4.06 5.26
C LYS A 159 -12.24 3.41 6.19
N TYR A 160 -11.99 2.16 6.62
CA TYR A 160 -12.98 1.34 7.32
C TYR A 160 -12.66 1.06 8.80
N LYS A 161 -11.45 1.39 9.24
CA LYS A 161 -11.07 1.30 10.66
C LYS A 161 -10.75 2.67 11.26
N ASN A 162 -10.97 3.75 10.50
CA ASN A 162 -10.76 5.15 10.91
C ASN A 162 -9.34 5.42 11.46
N MET A 163 -8.34 4.69 10.95
CA MET A 163 -6.95 4.88 11.35
C MET A 163 -6.31 6.02 10.54
N THR A 164 -5.41 6.76 11.17
CA THR A 164 -4.51 7.64 10.40
C THR A 164 -3.51 6.81 9.58
N PRO A 165 -2.93 7.34 8.49
CA PRO A 165 -1.89 6.63 7.74
C PRO A 165 -0.73 6.14 8.61
N THR A 166 -0.34 6.91 9.63
CA THR A 166 0.73 6.55 10.57
C THR A 166 0.33 5.40 11.47
N THR A 167 -0.81 5.48 12.14
CA THR A 167 -1.29 4.42 13.02
C THR A 167 -1.59 3.12 12.26
N ALA A 168 -2.13 3.22 11.04
CA ALA A 168 -2.33 2.07 10.17
C ALA A 168 -0.99 1.39 9.82
N PHE A 169 0.05 2.18 9.49
CA PHE A 169 1.37 1.64 9.20
C PHE A 169 2.01 0.96 10.40
N GLU A 170 1.93 1.54 11.58
CA GLU A 170 2.43 0.95 12.83
C GLU A 170 1.69 -0.34 13.17
N HIS A 171 0.36 -0.35 13.03
CA HIS A 171 -0.46 -1.54 13.22
C HIS A 171 -0.03 -2.68 12.27
N VAL A 172 0.08 -2.41 10.96
CA VAL A 172 0.53 -3.43 10.00
C VAL A 172 1.95 -3.89 10.30
N ARG A 173 2.84 -2.98 10.69
CA ARG A 173 4.23 -3.29 11.03
C ARG A 173 4.35 -4.15 12.29
N SER A 174 3.48 -3.98 13.28
CA SER A 174 3.45 -4.82 14.48
C SER A 174 3.09 -6.28 14.16
N LYS A 175 2.23 -6.51 13.16
CA LYS A 175 1.82 -7.84 12.71
C LYS A 175 2.80 -8.45 11.69
N ARG A 176 3.36 -7.61 10.82
CA ARG A 176 4.30 -7.98 9.76
C ARG A 176 5.50 -7.03 9.75
N ALA A 177 6.51 -7.33 10.56
CA ALA A 177 7.64 -6.44 10.86
C ALA A 177 8.43 -5.96 9.63
N ARG A 178 8.34 -6.68 8.49
CA ARG A 178 9.14 -6.43 7.30
C ARG A 178 8.44 -5.58 6.24
N VAL A 179 7.30 -4.97 6.54
CA VAL A 179 6.65 -4.03 5.63
C VAL A 179 7.54 -2.82 5.39
N LEU A 180 7.64 -2.43 4.13
CA LEU A 180 8.47 -1.32 3.69
C LEU A 180 7.80 -0.65 2.49
N LEU A 181 7.37 0.60 2.67
CA LEU A 181 6.76 1.39 1.61
C LEU A 181 7.79 2.30 0.95
N THR A 182 7.69 2.42 -0.36
CA THR A 182 8.40 3.44 -1.14
C THR A 182 7.80 4.83 -0.89
N ARG A 183 8.50 5.89 -1.34
CA ARG A 183 7.97 7.25 -1.24
C ARG A 183 6.65 7.41 -2.00
N SER A 184 6.52 6.82 -3.20
CA SER A 184 5.29 6.85 -3.99
C SER A 184 4.13 6.14 -3.30
N GLN A 185 4.38 4.99 -2.67
CA GLN A 185 3.37 4.24 -1.93
C GLN A 185 2.89 5.00 -0.68
N ARG A 186 3.80 5.65 0.06
CA ARG A 186 3.40 6.53 1.19
C ARG A 186 2.57 7.72 0.74
N LYS A 187 2.98 8.35 -0.38
CA LYS A 187 2.28 9.50 -0.94
C LYS A 187 0.84 9.14 -1.31
N VAL A 188 0.62 8.03 -2.01
CA VAL A 188 -0.73 7.62 -2.42
C VAL A 188 -1.62 7.24 -1.23
N VAL A 189 -1.07 6.66 -0.15
CA VAL A 189 -1.83 6.41 1.09
C VAL A 189 -2.29 7.73 1.71
N GLN A 190 -1.41 8.74 1.74
CA GLN A 190 -1.75 10.07 2.26
C GLN A 190 -2.82 10.76 1.40
N GLU A 191 -2.68 10.72 0.07
CA GLU A 191 -3.66 11.26 -0.88
C GLU A 191 -5.03 10.56 -0.72
N PHE A 192 -5.04 9.25 -0.55
CA PHE A 192 -6.26 8.48 -0.30
C PHE A 192 -6.92 8.89 1.03
N SER A 193 -6.13 9.05 2.09
CA SER A 193 -6.63 9.50 3.40
C SER A 193 -7.30 10.87 3.32
N THR A 194 -6.67 11.83 2.64
CA THR A 194 -7.25 13.18 2.43
C THR A 194 -8.56 13.10 1.65
N LYS A 195 -8.63 12.26 0.61
CA LYS A 195 -9.86 12.07 -0.17
C LYS A 195 -10.99 11.48 0.67
N VAL A 196 -10.71 10.49 1.51
CA VAL A 196 -11.70 9.87 2.41
C VAL A 196 -12.22 10.89 3.40
N ALA A 197 -11.36 11.69 4.03
CA ALA A 197 -11.74 12.74 4.97
C ALA A 197 -12.63 13.82 4.32
N GLY A 198 -12.28 14.25 3.09
CA GLY A 198 -13.08 15.21 2.33
C GLY A 198 -14.48 14.69 1.97
N THR A 199 -14.59 13.40 1.64
CA THR A 199 -15.90 12.79 1.34
C THR A 199 -16.77 12.69 2.61
N ALA A 200 -16.18 12.35 3.75
CA ALA A 200 -16.90 12.30 5.03
C ALA A 200 -17.42 13.68 5.45
N ALA A 201 -16.62 14.74 5.29
CA ALA A 201 -17.02 16.11 5.58
C ALA A 201 -18.18 16.59 4.67
N ALA A 202 -18.14 16.24 3.38
CA ALA A 202 -19.21 16.61 2.44
C ALA A 202 -20.56 15.91 2.73
N THR A 203 -20.52 14.71 3.30
CA THR A 203 -21.74 13.95 3.66
C THR A 203 -22.38 14.47 4.95
N SER A 204 -21.60 15.10 5.84
CA SER A 204 -22.10 15.66 7.11
C SER A 204 -22.67 17.09 7.00
N SER A 205 -22.53 17.73 5.84
CA SER A 205 -22.98 19.10 5.58
C SER A 205 -24.29 19.24 4.76
N SER A 206 -25.18 18.25 4.79
CA SER A 206 -26.54 18.42 4.27
C SER A 206 -27.33 19.22 5.25
N PRO A 207 -27.82 20.43 4.92
CA PRO A 207 -28.65 21.22 5.82
C PRO A 207 -30.05 20.63 5.87
N SER A 208 -30.47 20.15 7.03
CA SER A 208 -31.92 20.08 7.34
C SER A 208 -32.42 21.49 7.44
N GLY A 209 -33.25 21.89 6.48
CA GLY A 209 -33.95 23.13 6.48
C GLY A 209 -34.98 23.15 7.59
N ASP A 210 -35.12 24.31 8.15
CA ASP A 210 -36.24 25.04 8.69
C ASP A 210 -35.87 25.75 9.98
N ALA A 211 -35.64 27.05 9.91
CA ALA A 211 -35.91 27.99 11.00
C ALA A 211 -35.93 29.42 10.46
N VAL A 212 -37.02 30.07 10.79
CA VAL A 212 -37.52 31.41 10.63
C VAL A 212 -36.54 32.50 11.12
N PRO A 213 -36.54 33.73 10.53
CA PRO A 213 -35.63 34.80 10.87
C PRO A 213 -36.08 35.59 12.10
N GLN A 214 -35.15 35.90 12.97
CA GLN A 214 -35.30 37.03 13.91
C GLN A 214 -34.08 37.94 13.81
N THR A 215 -34.39 39.20 13.65
CA THR A 215 -33.60 40.40 13.60
C THR A 215 -32.98 40.78 14.95
N GLU A 216 -31.92 41.54 14.86
CA GLU A 216 -31.48 42.72 15.62
C GLU A 216 -30.10 42.64 16.29
N ASP A 217 -29.27 43.48 15.77
CA ASP A 217 -28.46 44.62 16.28
C ASP A 217 -27.29 44.37 17.27
N GLY A 218 -26.18 45.01 16.94
CA GLY A 218 -25.28 45.54 17.94
C GLY A 218 -23.77 45.35 17.68
N SER A 219 -23.23 46.25 16.88
CA SER A 219 -21.91 46.98 17.01
C SER A 219 -20.72 46.33 17.71
N GLY A 220 -19.56 46.39 17.05
CA GLY A 220 -18.24 46.44 17.73
C GLY A 220 -17.06 45.90 16.92
N LEU A 221 -16.39 46.78 16.16
CA LEU A 221 -15.02 46.65 15.68
C LEU A 221 -14.05 47.32 16.69
N PRO A 222 -12.71 47.27 16.56
CA PRO A 222 -11.77 46.43 15.81
C PRO A 222 -10.55 45.96 16.66
N GLY A 223 -9.74 45.07 16.09
CA GLY A 223 -8.43 44.76 16.67
C GLY A 223 -7.50 44.06 15.68
N VAL A 224 -6.72 44.89 14.98
CA VAL A 224 -5.60 44.51 14.13
C VAL A 224 -4.41 44.03 14.98
N ILE A 225 -3.77 42.92 14.66
CA ILE A 225 -2.31 42.75 14.74
C ILE A 225 -1.85 41.79 13.65
N ARG A 226 -0.99 42.32 12.77
CA ARG A 226 -0.09 41.58 11.88
C ARG A 226 1.10 41.11 12.69
N GLU A 227 1.67 39.97 12.32
CA GLU A 227 3.13 39.83 12.25
C GLU A 227 3.56 38.72 11.33
N ASP A 228 4.50 39.08 10.46
CA ASP A 228 5.24 38.28 9.50
C ASP A 228 6.24 37.34 10.20
N ALA A 229 6.53 36.22 9.56
CA ALA A 229 7.88 35.66 9.51
C ALA A 229 8.06 34.56 8.45
N SER A 230 8.61 34.94 7.34
CA SER A 230 9.68 34.37 6.49
C SER A 230 10.08 32.91 6.66
N SER A 231 9.97 32.23 5.51
CA SER A 231 10.68 30.99 5.16
C SER A 231 12.19 31.16 5.11
N PRO A 232 12.93 30.05 5.24
CA PRO A 232 14.03 29.83 4.31
C PRO A 232 13.95 28.52 3.55
N SER A 233 14.09 28.67 2.27
CA SER A 233 14.35 27.66 1.24
C SER A 233 15.68 26.94 1.50
N HIS A 234 15.64 25.61 1.66
CA HIS A 234 16.83 24.78 1.46
C HIS A 234 16.63 23.84 0.27
N LYS A 235 17.36 24.18 -0.80
CA LYS A 235 17.65 23.30 -1.93
C LYS A 235 18.47 22.12 -1.43
N ALA A 236 17.92 20.91 -1.49
CA ALA A 236 18.67 19.66 -1.35
C ALA A 236 18.71 18.94 -2.68
N THR A 237 19.88 18.85 -3.25
CA THR A 237 20.27 18.03 -4.41
C THR A 237 20.05 16.56 -4.13
N PRO A 238 19.49 15.78 -5.08
CA PRO A 238 19.33 14.33 -4.89
C PRO A 238 20.54 13.59 -5.46
N SER A 239 21.47 13.23 -4.62
CA SER A 239 22.48 12.23 -4.95
C SER A 239 22.43 11.10 -3.94
N GLY A 240 21.85 9.96 -4.37
CA GLY A 240 21.88 8.72 -3.62
C GLY A 240 21.51 7.53 -4.51
N PRO A 241 22.32 6.48 -4.56
CA PRO A 241 22.22 5.46 -5.58
C PRO A 241 21.03 4.54 -5.36
N MET A 242 20.19 4.45 -6.39
CA MET A 242 19.02 3.57 -6.48
C MET A 242 19.36 2.09 -6.25
N MET A 243 20.59 1.71 -6.54
CA MET A 243 21.13 0.35 -6.35
C MET A 243 21.21 -0.06 -4.87
N LYS A 244 21.53 0.87 -3.95
CA LYS A 244 21.53 0.58 -2.50
C LYS A 244 20.13 0.24 -1.96
N LYS A 245 19.06 0.80 -2.51
CA LYS A 245 17.68 0.48 -2.09
C LYS A 245 17.19 -0.87 -2.59
N MET A 246 17.65 -1.34 -3.76
CA MET A 246 17.38 -2.69 -4.25
C MET A 246 18.10 -3.73 -3.38
N LEU A 247 19.35 -3.45 -2.99
CA LEU A 247 20.15 -4.34 -2.12
C LEU A 247 19.63 -4.37 -0.69
N ALA A 248 19.12 -3.25 -0.16
CA ALA A 248 18.52 -3.20 1.19
C ALA A 248 17.30 -4.12 1.35
N CYS A 249 16.64 -4.50 0.26
CA CYS A 249 15.59 -5.53 0.28
C CYS A 249 16.14 -6.95 0.47
N LEU A 250 17.43 -7.15 0.23
CA LEU A 250 18.10 -8.44 0.29
C LEU A 250 18.90 -8.67 1.59
N LEU A 251 19.27 -7.60 2.31
CA LEU A 251 20.08 -7.70 3.53
C LEU A 251 19.23 -7.94 4.79
N PRO A 252 19.72 -8.74 5.74
CA PRO A 252 19.08 -8.94 7.04
C PRO A 252 19.11 -7.64 7.86
N SER A 253 17.99 -7.29 8.47
CA SER A 253 17.96 -6.25 9.49
C SER A 253 18.66 -6.75 10.76
N PRO A 254 19.41 -5.92 11.51
CA PRO A 254 20.03 -6.35 12.76
C PRO A 254 18.98 -6.80 13.77
N MET A 255 19.28 -7.87 14.47
CA MET A 255 18.43 -8.47 15.51
C MET A 255 18.19 -7.45 16.65
N ARG A 256 16.93 -7.26 17.02
CA ARG A 256 16.56 -6.82 18.38
C ARG A 256 16.06 -8.03 19.14
N SER A 257 16.76 -8.35 20.21
CA SER A 257 16.36 -9.33 21.20
C SER A 257 15.21 -8.80 22.05
N GLY A 258 14.20 -9.62 22.32
CA GLY A 258 13.22 -9.35 23.35
C GLY A 258 11.80 -9.85 23.04
N GLY A 259 11.30 -10.80 23.83
CA GLY A 259 9.89 -10.99 24.13
C GLY A 259 9.20 -12.20 23.52
N ASP A 260 8.96 -13.17 24.35
CA ASP A 260 8.11 -14.35 24.13
C ASP A 260 6.71 -13.99 23.61
N SER A 261 6.23 -14.73 22.63
CA SER A 261 4.83 -14.79 22.26
C SER A 261 4.46 -16.16 21.68
N PRO A 262 3.22 -16.64 21.88
CA PRO A 262 2.83 -18.04 21.77
C PRO A 262 2.90 -18.57 20.33
N SER A 263 3.13 -19.87 20.24
CA SER A 263 3.31 -20.67 19.03
C SER A 263 2.09 -20.63 18.11
N HIS A 264 2.22 -19.99 16.97
CA HIS A 264 1.33 -20.13 15.80
C HIS A 264 2.01 -21.03 14.77
N ALA A 265 1.90 -22.34 14.94
CA ALA A 265 2.49 -23.34 14.03
C ALA A 265 1.85 -23.37 12.65
N ASP A 266 0.63 -22.83 12.48
CA ASP A 266 -0.18 -22.95 11.27
C ASP A 266 0.03 -21.88 10.18
N LEU A 267 0.86 -20.87 10.42
CA LEU A 267 1.09 -19.77 9.48
C LEU A 267 2.30 -19.96 8.55
N ARG A 268 2.95 -21.12 8.56
CA ARG A 268 4.04 -21.43 7.65
C ARG A 268 3.51 -22.02 6.34
N ALA A 269 3.68 -21.30 5.27
CA ALA A 269 3.68 -21.86 3.93
C ALA A 269 5.05 -22.48 3.63
N PRO A 270 5.15 -23.29 2.58
CA PRO A 270 6.26 -24.17 2.25
C PRO A 270 7.61 -23.50 2.17
#